data_3c32de63fc6af2ccf0c8efe5ce792532
#
_entry.id   3c32de63fc6af2ccf0c8efe5ce792532
#
_cell.length_a   1.000
_cell.length_b   1.000
_cell.length_c   1.000
_cell.angle_alpha   90.00
_cell.angle_beta   90.00
_cell.angle_gamma   90.00
#
_symmetry.space_group_name_H-M   'P 1'
#
loop_
_entity.id
_entity.type
_entity.pdbx_description
1 polymer ?
#
loop_
_entity_poly.entity_id
_entity_poly.type
_entity_poly.pdbx_seq_one_letter_code
_entity_poly.pdbx_strand_id
1 'polypeptide(L)'
;TAQQKITVEEIYRGEFRTKGMDALQSMKNTNQYTVLNSDRTTRSQQIDLYDFATLKKVSTLLDTKSHTDLADGIDSYTFSNDEKQILIANNSNPIFRHSFTANYYLYSLNSKNLTKVLENVQEPTFSPDGTKIAFAKENNLFVYDIASKNTAQITTDGKKNAIINGITDWVYEEEFAFVRAFDWSADSKKLAFIRFDESEVPEFSMSIF
;
A
#
# COMPACT_ATOMS: atom_id res chain seq x y z
N THR A 1 -29.50 -40.22 9.55
CA THR A 1 -28.83 -39.37 8.58
C THR A 1 -27.38 -39.82 8.47
N ALA A 2 -26.97 -40.32 7.31
CA ALA A 2 -25.60 -40.73 7.08
C ALA A 2 -24.70 -39.47 7.16
N GLN A 3 -23.73 -39.49 8.06
CA GLN A 3 -22.72 -38.45 8.16
C GLN A 3 -21.83 -38.57 6.92
N GLN A 4 -21.81 -37.55 6.09
CA GLN A 4 -20.91 -37.49 4.95
C GLN A 4 -19.47 -37.37 5.48
N LYS A 5 -18.59 -38.27 5.08
CA LYS A 5 -17.19 -38.20 5.46
C LYS A 5 -16.50 -37.15 4.60
N ILE A 6 -15.79 -36.25 5.25
CA ILE A 6 -14.93 -35.28 4.57
C ILE A 6 -13.73 -36.04 4.00
N THR A 7 -13.42 -35.80 2.73
CA THR A 7 -12.25 -36.39 2.05
C THR A 7 -11.15 -35.34 1.88
N VAL A 8 -9.91 -35.82 1.73
CA VAL A 8 -8.75 -34.95 1.47
C VAL A 8 -8.91 -34.20 0.14
N GLU A 9 -9.49 -34.89 -0.86
CA GLU A 9 -9.77 -34.33 -2.18
C GLU A 9 -10.74 -33.14 -2.10
N GLU A 10 -11.82 -33.26 -1.30
CA GLU A 10 -12.78 -32.17 -1.09
C GLU A 10 -12.15 -30.95 -0.42
N ILE A 11 -11.24 -31.19 0.56
CA ILE A 11 -10.49 -30.10 1.22
C ILE A 11 -9.61 -29.36 0.19
N TYR A 12 -8.81 -30.10 -0.60
CA TYR A 12 -7.92 -29.49 -1.60
C TYR A 12 -8.66 -28.83 -2.76
N ARG A 13 -9.85 -29.34 -3.13
CA ARG A 13 -10.73 -28.67 -4.11
C ARG A 13 -11.38 -27.41 -3.56
N GLY A 14 -11.27 -27.16 -2.26
CA GLY A 14 -11.83 -25.98 -1.62
C GLY A 14 -13.36 -26.01 -1.48
N GLU A 15 -13.98 -27.19 -1.45
CA GLU A 15 -15.44 -27.35 -1.33
C GLU A 15 -15.98 -26.79 -0.01
N PHE A 16 -15.11 -26.69 1.02
CA PHE A 16 -15.44 -26.12 2.33
C PHE A 16 -15.03 -24.66 2.49
N ARG A 17 -14.58 -24.01 1.41
CA ARG A 17 -14.23 -22.58 1.49
C ARG A 17 -15.48 -21.75 1.71
N THR A 18 -15.53 -21.07 2.82
CA THR A 18 -16.58 -20.08 3.06
C THR A 18 -16.34 -18.84 2.20
N LYS A 19 -17.42 -18.23 1.73
CA LYS A 19 -17.34 -16.92 1.09
C LYS A 19 -17.04 -15.89 2.18
N GLY A 20 -15.82 -15.36 2.19
CA GLY A 20 -15.44 -14.27 3.06
C GLY A 20 -16.05 -12.94 2.61
N MET A 21 -15.97 -11.94 3.46
CA MET A 21 -16.24 -10.57 3.09
C MET A 21 -15.00 -10.01 2.37
N ASP A 22 -15.20 -9.32 1.26
CA ASP A 22 -14.12 -8.65 0.56
C ASP A 22 -13.55 -7.52 1.45
N ALA A 23 -12.24 -7.29 1.35
CA ALA A 23 -11.63 -6.15 2.01
C ALA A 23 -12.23 -4.86 1.45
N LEU A 24 -12.74 -4.02 2.32
CA LEU A 24 -13.33 -2.75 1.93
C LEU A 24 -12.58 -1.58 2.56
N GLN A 25 -12.60 -0.43 1.90
CA GLN A 25 -12.07 0.82 2.41
C GLN A 25 -13.19 1.86 2.51
N SER A 26 -13.51 2.29 3.73
CA SER A 26 -14.51 3.33 3.97
C SER A 26 -14.05 4.67 3.44
N MET A 27 -14.96 5.40 2.79
CA MET A 27 -14.75 6.79 2.44
C MET A 27 -14.98 7.68 3.68
N LYS A 28 -14.15 8.71 3.86
CA LYS A 28 -14.21 9.61 5.01
C LYS A 28 -15.34 10.65 4.90
N ASN A 29 -15.59 11.09 3.66
CA ASN A 29 -16.43 12.26 3.38
C ASN A 29 -17.86 11.88 2.91
N THR A 30 -18.12 10.59 2.71
CA THR A 30 -19.42 10.09 2.22
C THR A 30 -19.82 8.81 2.95
N ASN A 31 -21.09 8.42 2.85
CA ASN A 31 -21.59 7.14 3.38
C ASN A 31 -21.32 6.00 2.36
N GLN A 32 -20.09 5.90 1.90
CA GLN A 32 -19.67 4.98 0.83
C GLN A 32 -18.41 4.23 1.22
N TYR A 33 -18.12 3.17 0.49
CA TYR A 33 -16.89 2.39 0.61
C TYR A 33 -16.42 1.90 -0.76
N THR A 34 -15.16 1.58 -0.85
CA THR A 34 -14.58 1.01 -2.07
C THR A 34 -14.15 -0.43 -1.85
N VAL A 35 -14.18 -1.20 -2.93
CA VAL A 35 -13.67 -2.58 -3.00
C VAL A 35 -12.81 -2.73 -4.24
N LEU A 36 -11.68 -3.41 -4.11
CA LEU A 36 -10.87 -3.83 -5.24
C LEU A 36 -11.41 -5.16 -5.78
N ASN A 37 -12.16 -5.08 -6.88
CA ASN A 37 -12.72 -6.24 -7.54
C ASN A 37 -11.79 -6.75 -8.66
N SER A 38 -11.70 -8.08 -8.81
CA SER A 38 -10.94 -8.72 -9.89
C SER A 38 -11.88 -9.50 -10.80
N ASP A 39 -11.84 -9.20 -12.09
CA ASP A 39 -12.53 -9.95 -13.13
C ASP A 39 -11.55 -10.98 -13.74
N ARG A 40 -11.77 -12.24 -13.42
CA ARG A 40 -10.93 -13.35 -13.90
C ARG A 40 -11.04 -13.57 -15.41
N THR A 41 -12.17 -13.23 -16.01
CA THR A 41 -12.43 -13.42 -17.44
C THR A 41 -11.61 -12.44 -18.28
N THR A 42 -11.59 -11.19 -17.84
CA THR A 42 -10.89 -10.11 -18.53
C THR A 42 -9.50 -9.84 -17.96
N ARG A 43 -9.12 -10.51 -16.87
CA ARG A 43 -7.87 -10.30 -16.13
C ARG A 43 -7.65 -8.83 -15.75
N SER A 44 -8.73 -8.13 -15.43
CA SER A 44 -8.68 -6.74 -14.99
C SER A 44 -9.11 -6.59 -13.56
N GLN A 45 -8.70 -5.48 -12.94
CA GLN A 45 -9.13 -5.08 -11.62
C GLN A 45 -9.85 -3.74 -11.68
N GLN A 46 -10.79 -3.54 -10.78
CA GLN A 46 -11.59 -2.33 -10.68
C GLN A 46 -11.65 -1.86 -9.23
N ILE A 47 -11.43 -0.57 -9.00
CA ILE A 47 -11.78 0.06 -7.74
C ILE A 47 -13.22 0.54 -7.86
N ASP A 48 -14.13 -0.19 -7.23
CA ASP A 48 -15.56 0.05 -7.29
C ASP A 48 -16.06 0.74 -6.02
N LEU A 49 -16.92 1.73 -6.20
CA LEU A 49 -17.56 2.50 -5.14
C LEU A 49 -18.95 1.92 -4.85
N TYR A 50 -19.25 1.71 -3.58
CA TYR A 50 -20.51 1.18 -3.07
C TYR A 50 -21.12 2.11 -2.03
N ASP A 51 -22.42 2.05 -1.88
CA ASP A 51 -23.17 2.77 -0.85
C ASP A 51 -23.46 1.85 0.33
N PHE A 52 -23.18 2.32 1.57
CA PHE A 52 -23.36 1.51 2.78
C PHE A 52 -24.83 1.21 3.10
N ALA A 53 -25.75 2.10 2.76
CA ALA A 53 -27.16 1.91 3.10
C ALA A 53 -27.84 0.88 2.18
N THR A 54 -27.46 0.87 0.90
CA THR A 54 -28.09 0.02 -0.12
C THR A 54 -27.26 -1.20 -0.47
N LEU A 55 -25.97 -1.22 -0.13
CA LEU A 55 -24.96 -2.21 -0.51
C LEU A 55 -24.82 -2.37 -2.03
N LYS A 56 -25.26 -1.37 -2.80
CA LYS A 56 -25.19 -1.39 -4.25
C LYS A 56 -23.97 -0.63 -4.76
N LYS A 57 -23.43 -1.13 -5.86
CA LYS A 57 -22.39 -0.42 -6.60
C LYS A 57 -22.94 0.90 -7.14
N VAL A 58 -22.24 1.98 -6.84
CA VAL A 58 -22.54 3.34 -7.30
C VAL A 58 -21.83 3.61 -8.61
N SER A 59 -20.52 3.33 -8.68
CA SER A 59 -19.69 3.58 -9.86
C SER A 59 -18.39 2.78 -9.81
N THR A 60 -17.66 2.75 -10.92
CA THR A 60 -16.26 2.35 -10.98
C THR A 60 -15.38 3.62 -10.95
N LEU A 61 -14.49 3.73 -9.99
CA LEU A 61 -13.56 4.86 -9.88
C LEU A 61 -12.39 4.71 -10.85
N LEU A 62 -11.85 3.49 -10.94
CA LEU A 62 -10.74 3.14 -11.83
C LEU A 62 -10.93 1.71 -12.36
N ASP A 63 -10.60 1.49 -13.64
CA ASP A 63 -10.54 0.18 -14.29
C ASP A 63 -9.16 0.03 -14.96
N THR A 64 -8.42 -1.03 -14.62
CA THR A 64 -7.08 -1.28 -15.17
C THR A 64 -7.07 -1.50 -16.67
N LYS A 65 -8.20 -1.90 -17.27
CA LYS A 65 -8.35 -1.99 -18.75
C LYS A 65 -8.06 -0.69 -19.48
N SER A 66 -8.34 0.43 -18.83
CA SER A 66 -8.14 1.76 -19.40
C SER A 66 -6.73 2.31 -19.16
N HIS A 67 -5.88 1.56 -18.42
CA HIS A 67 -4.56 2.00 -18.00
C HIS A 67 -3.53 0.90 -18.18
N THR A 68 -2.80 0.93 -19.30
CA THR A 68 -1.76 -0.06 -19.64
C THR A 68 -0.63 -0.13 -18.61
N ASP A 69 -0.35 0.98 -17.91
CA ASP A 69 0.65 1.04 -16.83
C ASP A 69 0.28 0.19 -15.60
N LEU A 70 -0.99 -0.21 -15.48
CA LEU A 70 -1.50 -1.10 -14.44
C LEU A 70 -1.84 -2.50 -14.97
N ALA A 71 -1.25 -2.93 -16.08
CA ALA A 71 -1.49 -4.25 -16.67
C ALA A 71 -1.12 -5.40 -15.71
N ASP A 72 -0.11 -5.19 -14.84
CA ASP A 72 0.30 -6.16 -13.82
C ASP A 72 -0.64 -6.18 -12.60
N GLY A 73 -1.65 -5.31 -12.59
CA GLY A 73 -2.65 -5.23 -11.53
C GLY A 73 -2.38 -4.15 -10.48
N ILE A 74 -3.23 -4.15 -9.47
CA ILE A 74 -3.20 -3.28 -8.29
C ILE A 74 -2.98 -4.18 -7.09
N ASP A 75 -1.92 -3.92 -6.33
CA ASP A 75 -1.62 -4.63 -5.09
C ASP A 75 -2.38 -4.00 -3.91
N SER A 76 -2.36 -2.67 -3.85
CA SER A 76 -3.07 -1.87 -2.84
C SER A 76 -3.32 -0.45 -3.34
N TYR A 77 -4.18 0.29 -2.64
CA TYR A 77 -4.44 1.69 -2.93
C TYR A 77 -4.82 2.47 -1.67
N THR A 78 -4.59 3.78 -1.71
CA THR A 78 -4.89 4.70 -0.61
C THR A 78 -5.40 6.03 -1.17
N PHE A 79 -6.43 6.61 -0.57
CA PHE A 79 -6.94 7.92 -0.95
C PHE A 79 -6.18 9.06 -0.27
N SER A 80 -6.07 10.20 -0.95
CA SER A 80 -5.76 11.47 -0.31
C SER A 80 -6.85 11.84 0.70
N ASN A 81 -6.55 12.74 1.63
CA ASN A 81 -7.48 13.09 2.71
C ASN A 81 -8.79 13.73 2.20
N ASP A 82 -8.72 14.46 1.10
CA ASP A 82 -9.86 15.05 0.40
C ASP A 82 -10.54 14.09 -0.59
N GLU A 83 -10.04 12.85 -0.68
CA GLU A 83 -10.56 11.77 -1.53
C GLU A 83 -10.62 12.10 -3.03
N LYS A 84 -9.78 13.05 -3.50
CA LYS A 84 -9.72 13.40 -4.92
C LYS A 84 -8.61 12.69 -5.68
N GLN A 85 -7.67 12.09 -4.97
CA GLN A 85 -6.54 11.37 -5.54
C GLN A 85 -6.45 9.97 -4.92
N ILE A 86 -5.97 9.02 -5.71
CA ILE A 86 -5.67 7.66 -5.28
C ILE A 86 -4.19 7.39 -5.55
N LEU A 87 -3.47 6.95 -4.53
CA LEU A 87 -2.12 6.42 -4.65
C LEU A 87 -2.22 4.90 -4.77
N ILE A 88 -1.76 4.35 -5.88
CA ILE A 88 -1.93 2.95 -6.27
C ILE A 88 -0.57 2.28 -6.27
N ALA A 89 -0.44 1.17 -5.53
CA ALA A 89 0.74 0.32 -5.54
C ALA A 89 0.60 -0.81 -6.56
N ASN A 90 1.68 -1.10 -7.29
CA ASN A 90 1.82 -2.31 -8.07
C ASN A 90 3.27 -2.82 -8.07
N ASN A 91 3.45 -4.06 -8.53
CA ASN A 91 4.76 -4.71 -8.57
C ASN A 91 5.45 -4.70 -7.19
N SER A 92 4.71 -5.12 -6.17
CA SER A 92 5.21 -5.20 -4.80
C SER A 92 6.24 -6.31 -4.65
N ASN A 93 7.37 -5.98 -4.04
CA ASN A 93 8.43 -6.92 -3.70
C ASN A 93 8.54 -7.02 -2.18
N PRO A 94 8.23 -8.16 -1.57
CA PRO A 94 8.26 -8.32 -0.12
C PRO A 94 9.70 -8.21 0.39
N ILE A 95 9.86 -7.56 1.55
CA ILE A 95 11.11 -7.47 2.30
C ILE A 95 11.04 -8.45 3.48
N PHE A 96 10.03 -8.29 4.35
CA PHE A 96 9.70 -9.17 5.46
C PHE A 96 8.22 -9.55 5.40
N ARG A 97 7.59 -9.86 6.53
CA ARG A 97 6.19 -10.30 6.59
C ARG A 97 5.20 -9.22 6.14
N HIS A 98 5.44 -7.96 6.51
CA HIS A 98 4.54 -6.83 6.28
C HIS A 98 5.16 -5.78 5.37
N SER A 99 6.48 -5.60 5.43
CA SER A 99 7.19 -4.61 4.63
C SER A 99 7.43 -5.07 3.20
N PHE A 100 7.31 -4.15 2.27
CA PHE A 100 7.57 -4.35 0.86
C PHE A 100 7.99 -3.05 0.19
N THR A 101 8.67 -3.17 -0.94
CA THR A 101 8.80 -2.05 -1.88
C THR A 101 7.80 -2.21 -3.01
N ALA A 102 7.32 -1.11 -3.58
CA ALA A 102 6.46 -1.13 -4.76
C ALA A 102 6.68 0.09 -5.65
N ASN A 103 6.13 0.02 -6.86
CA ASN A 103 5.93 1.20 -7.70
C ASN A 103 4.61 1.84 -7.35
N TYR A 104 4.56 3.19 -7.43
CA TYR A 104 3.35 3.91 -7.09
C TYR A 104 2.92 4.86 -8.20
N TYR A 105 1.61 4.82 -8.46
CA TYR A 105 0.93 5.65 -9.42
C TYR A 105 -0.06 6.57 -8.71
N LEU A 106 -0.09 7.82 -9.13
CA LEU A 106 -1.07 8.79 -8.68
C LEU A 106 -2.20 8.90 -9.69
N TYR A 107 -3.41 8.64 -9.25
CA TYR A 107 -4.61 8.75 -10.06
C TYR A 107 -5.51 9.88 -9.58
N SER A 108 -5.84 10.81 -10.45
CA SER A 108 -6.76 11.92 -10.16
C SER A 108 -8.18 11.51 -10.51
N LEU A 109 -9.10 11.54 -9.55
CA LEU A 109 -10.51 11.21 -9.77
C LEU A 109 -11.22 12.22 -10.66
N ASN A 110 -10.78 13.47 -10.65
CA ASN A 110 -11.39 14.53 -11.47
C ASN A 110 -10.97 14.44 -12.94
N SER A 111 -9.66 14.39 -13.19
CA SER A 111 -9.11 14.38 -14.55
C SER A 111 -9.01 12.98 -15.16
N LYS A 112 -9.19 11.92 -14.37
CA LYS A 112 -8.97 10.51 -14.75
C LYS A 112 -7.56 10.23 -15.27
N ASN A 113 -6.61 11.07 -14.89
CA ASN A 113 -5.21 10.92 -15.28
C ASN A 113 -4.45 10.05 -14.29
N LEU A 114 -3.68 9.08 -14.82
CA LEU A 114 -2.77 8.21 -14.08
C LEU A 114 -1.33 8.62 -14.40
N THR A 115 -0.49 8.74 -13.38
CA THR A 115 0.92 9.10 -13.53
C THR A 115 1.77 8.26 -12.58
N LYS A 116 2.83 7.61 -13.07
CA LYS A 116 3.82 6.96 -12.21
C LYS A 116 4.58 8.07 -11.46
N VAL A 117 4.58 8.00 -10.13
CA VAL A 117 5.19 9.05 -9.28
C VAL A 117 6.39 8.55 -8.48
N LEU A 118 6.37 7.26 -8.06
CA LEU A 118 7.44 6.69 -7.25
C LEU A 118 7.80 5.29 -7.76
N GLU A 119 9.04 4.89 -7.55
CA GLU A 119 9.55 3.59 -7.98
C GLU A 119 10.40 2.94 -6.91
N ASN A 120 10.02 1.69 -6.58
CA ASN A 120 10.72 0.84 -5.63
C ASN A 120 10.91 1.52 -4.26
N VAL A 121 9.81 2.00 -3.68
CA VAL A 121 9.79 2.72 -2.39
C VAL A 121 8.91 2.01 -1.37
N GLN A 122 9.06 2.39 -0.10
CA GLN A 122 8.29 1.87 1.04
C GLN A 122 7.44 2.98 1.65
N GLU A 123 6.27 2.61 2.17
CA GLU A 123 5.39 3.40 3.04
C GLU A 123 5.03 4.81 2.52
N PRO A 124 4.71 5.00 1.23
CA PRO A 124 4.35 6.33 0.76
C PRO A 124 3.05 6.81 1.41
N THR A 125 3.09 8.02 1.92
CA THR A 125 2.00 8.61 2.71
C THR A 125 1.72 10.04 2.27
N PHE A 126 0.47 10.34 1.89
CA PHE A 126 0.05 11.70 1.58
C PHE A 126 0.24 12.64 2.77
N SER A 127 0.66 13.86 2.50
CA SER A 127 0.49 14.95 3.46
C SER A 127 -1.01 15.22 3.70
N PRO A 128 -1.42 15.72 4.90
CA PRO A 128 -2.81 16.01 5.20
C PRO A 128 -3.52 16.91 4.18
N ASP A 129 -2.82 17.84 3.57
CA ASP A 129 -3.33 18.73 2.52
C ASP A 129 -3.35 18.09 1.12
N GLY A 130 -2.82 16.85 0.96
CA GLY A 130 -2.80 16.12 -0.29
C GLY A 130 -1.83 16.66 -1.35
N THR A 131 -0.92 17.58 -0.99
CA THR A 131 0.00 18.21 -1.96
C THR A 131 1.33 17.49 -2.10
N LYS A 132 1.69 16.64 -1.12
CA LYS A 132 2.98 15.94 -1.06
C LYS A 132 2.79 14.47 -0.68
N ILE A 133 3.81 13.67 -0.97
CA ILE A 133 3.92 12.27 -0.55
C ILE A 133 5.28 12.08 0.10
N ALA A 134 5.30 11.70 1.39
CA ALA A 134 6.52 11.25 2.07
C ALA A 134 6.67 9.75 1.88
N PHE A 135 7.91 9.26 1.74
CA PHE A 135 8.20 7.86 1.57
C PHE A 135 9.62 7.51 2.02
N ALA A 136 9.86 6.22 2.24
CA ALA A 136 11.19 5.72 2.54
C ALA A 136 11.80 5.00 1.33
N LYS A 137 13.09 5.19 1.12
CA LYS A 137 13.89 4.49 0.12
C LYS A 137 15.33 4.36 0.62
N GLU A 138 15.88 3.14 0.55
CA GLU A 138 17.27 2.87 0.95
C GLU A 138 17.60 3.43 2.33
N ASN A 139 16.73 3.16 3.32
CA ASN A 139 16.82 3.61 4.72
C ASN A 139 16.81 5.14 4.92
N ASN A 140 16.40 5.92 3.92
CA ASN A 140 16.26 7.36 4.00
C ASN A 140 14.84 7.81 3.71
N LEU A 141 14.46 8.97 4.26
CA LEU A 141 13.20 9.65 4.01
C LEU A 141 13.31 10.65 2.87
N PHE A 142 12.26 10.70 2.08
CA PHE A 142 12.08 11.59 0.94
C PHE A 142 10.68 12.20 0.96
N VAL A 143 10.53 13.34 0.28
CA VAL A 143 9.24 13.98 0.04
C VAL A 143 9.13 14.30 -1.45
N TYR A 144 8.08 13.79 -2.08
CA TYR A 144 7.67 14.11 -3.45
C TYR A 144 6.62 15.21 -3.42
N ASP A 145 6.83 16.30 -4.14
CA ASP A 145 5.87 17.39 -4.34
C ASP A 145 5.08 17.11 -5.63
N ILE A 146 3.76 16.98 -5.51
CA ILE A 146 2.88 16.53 -6.60
C ILE A 146 2.80 17.58 -7.71
N ALA A 147 2.79 18.86 -7.37
CA ALA A 147 2.64 19.93 -8.35
C ALA A 147 3.91 20.16 -9.17
N SER A 148 5.05 20.24 -8.51
CA SER A 148 6.34 20.46 -9.17
C SER A 148 6.97 19.18 -9.71
N LYS A 149 6.50 18.01 -9.27
CA LYS A 149 7.06 16.66 -9.56
C LYS A 149 8.51 16.50 -9.09
N ASN A 150 8.94 17.30 -8.12
CA ASN A 150 10.27 17.22 -7.55
C ASN A 150 10.29 16.34 -6.30
N THR A 151 11.40 15.63 -6.11
CA THR A 151 11.66 14.87 -4.89
C THR A 151 12.77 15.53 -4.09
N ALA A 152 12.53 15.78 -2.81
CA ALA A 152 13.52 16.25 -1.86
C ALA A 152 13.93 15.08 -0.94
N GLN A 153 15.22 14.86 -0.76
CA GLN A 153 15.75 13.95 0.23
C GLN A 153 15.81 14.65 1.60
N ILE A 154 15.25 14.00 2.63
CA ILE A 154 15.12 14.58 3.98
C ILE A 154 16.24 14.09 4.89
N THR A 155 16.59 12.80 4.82
CA THR A 155 17.71 12.21 5.57
C THR A 155 18.74 11.66 4.60
N THR A 156 20.03 11.64 5.00
CA THR A 156 21.15 11.27 4.12
C THR A 156 22.10 10.25 4.75
N ASP A 157 21.85 9.86 5.99
CA ASP A 157 22.70 8.96 6.76
C ASP A 157 22.22 7.51 6.79
N GLY A 158 21.12 7.20 6.08
CA GLY A 158 20.58 5.86 5.96
C GLY A 158 21.60 4.90 5.37
N LYS A 159 21.79 3.75 6.04
CA LYS A 159 22.77 2.72 5.65
C LYS A 159 22.29 1.36 6.14
N LYS A 160 22.33 0.37 5.25
CA LYS A 160 21.97 -1.02 5.59
C LYS A 160 22.79 -1.52 6.79
N ASN A 161 22.14 -2.19 7.73
CA ASN A 161 22.72 -2.74 8.97
C ASN A 161 23.40 -1.68 9.85
N ALA A 162 22.96 -0.44 9.79
CA ALA A 162 23.49 0.63 10.61
C ALA A 162 22.43 1.69 10.93
N ILE A 163 21.95 2.45 9.96
CA ILE A 163 21.02 3.56 10.20
C ILE A 163 19.76 3.38 9.37
N ILE A 164 18.61 3.42 10.02
CA ILE A 164 17.31 3.33 9.39
C ILE A 164 16.48 4.56 9.78
N ASN A 165 16.00 5.30 8.79
CA ASN A 165 15.20 6.50 8.99
C ASN A 165 13.76 6.28 8.52
N GLY A 166 12.79 6.40 9.42
CA GLY A 166 11.37 6.45 9.11
C GLY A 166 10.69 5.14 8.74
N ILE A 167 11.42 4.03 8.76
CA ILE A 167 10.88 2.67 8.66
C ILE A 167 11.50 1.83 9.79
N THR A 168 10.92 0.67 10.07
CA THR A 168 11.39 -0.20 11.13
C THR A 168 12.37 -1.25 10.62
N ASP A 169 13.11 -1.86 11.54
CA ASP A 169 13.83 -3.10 11.33
C ASP A 169 12.89 -4.30 11.41
N TRP A 170 13.42 -5.51 11.23
CA TRP A 170 12.66 -6.76 11.31
C TRP A 170 12.04 -6.98 12.70
N VAL A 171 12.73 -6.66 13.78
CA VAL A 171 12.24 -6.90 15.16
C VAL A 171 11.03 -6.02 15.47
N TYR A 172 11.07 -4.74 15.14
CA TYR A 172 9.93 -3.84 15.34
C TYR A 172 8.75 -4.19 14.47
N GLU A 173 8.99 -4.65 13.24
CA GLU A 173 7.92 -5.12 12.36
C GLU A 173 7.22 -6.36 12.93
N GLU A 174 7.97 -7.38 13.37
CA GLU A 174 7.41 -8.65 13.85
C GLU A 174 6.78 -8.53 15.25
N GLU A 175 7.42 -7.80 16.16
CA GLU A 175 6.99 -7.74 17.56
C GLU A 175 5.95 -6.64 17.83
N PHE A 176 5.99 -5.53 17.08
CA PHE A 176 5.11 -4.39 17.30
C PHE A 176 4.15 -4.11 16.13
N ALA A 177 4.19 -4.92 15.08
CA ALA A 177 3.27 -4.91 13.94
C ALA A 177 3.15 -3.53 13.24
N PHE A 178 4.26 -2.79 13.10
CA PHE A 178 4.28 -1.57 12.29
C PHE A 178 5.55 -1.51 11.44
N VAL A 179 5.44 -0.89 10.26
CA VAL A 179 6.54 -0.69 9.29
C VAL A 179 6.87 0.79 9.18
N ARG A 180 5.84 1.64 9.03
CA ARG A 180 6.01 3.08 8.92
C ARG A 180 6.34 3.70 10.27
N ALA A 181 7.54 4.28 10.37
CA ALA A 181 8.04 4.96 11.56
C ALA A 181 8.19 6.48 11.33
N PHE A 182 7.33 7.08 10.52
CA PHE A 182 7.23 8.53 10.32
C PHE A 182 5.77 8.96 10.15
N ASP A 183 5.49 10.24 10.42
CA ASP A 183 4.17 10.81 10.16
C ASP A 183 4.26 12.33 9.90
N TRP A 184 3.23 12.86 9.22
CA TRP A 184 3.07 14.26 8.92
C TRP A 184 2.48 15.02 10.11
N SER A 185 2.93 16.28 10.31
CA SER A 185 2.16 17.22 11.13
C SER A 185 0.84 17.57 10.45
N ALA A 186 -0.18 17.91 11.24
CA ALA A 186 -1.52 18.22 10.75
C ALA A 186 -1.53 19.40 9.74
N ASP A 187 -0.57 20.30 9.83
CA ASP A 187 -0.41 21.45 8.92
C ASP A 187 0.43 21.14 7.66
N SER A 188 0.80 19.85 7.46
CA SER A 188 1.57 19.36 6.30
C SER A 188 2.98 19.95 6.15
N LYS A 189 3.52 20.58 7.21
CA LYS A 189 4.80 21.31 7.11
C LYS A 189 5.98 20.57 7.70
N LYS A 190 5.74 19.55 8.54
CA LYS A 190 6.78 18.83 9.25
C LYS A 190 6.56 17.33 9.14
N LEU A 191 7.65 16.58 9.18
CA LEU A 191 7.67 15.14 9.38
C LEU A 191 8.33 14.85 10.72
N ALA A 192 7.65 14.05 11.55
CA ALA A 192 8.25 13.37 12.68
C ALA A 192 8.66 11.97 12.21
N PHE A 193 9.80 11.46 12.66
CA PHE A 193 10.24 10.11 12.33
C PHE A 193 11.12 9.52 13.42
N ILE A 194 11.17 8.20 13.49
CA ILE A 194 12.10 7.46 14.32
C ILE A 194 13.34 7.15 13.49
N ARG A 195 14.51 7.37 14.09
CA ARG A 195 15.81 6.96 13.57
C ARG A 195 16.33 5.83 14.44
N PHE A 196 16.55 4.68 13.85
CA PHE A 196 17.16 3.52 14.48
C PHE A 196 18.65 3.53 14.19
N ASP A 197 19.46 3.26 15.22
CA ASP A 197 20.90 3.12 15.09
C ASP A 197 21.30 1.70 15.52
N GLU A 198 21.64 0.89 14.51
CA GLU A 198 22.04 -0.50 14.67
C GLU A 198 23.55 -0.69 14.46
N SER A 199 24.31 0.41 14.46
CA SER A 199 25.76 0.39 14.12
C SER A 199 26.56 -0.51 15.06
N GLU A 200 26.11 -0.67 16.32
CA GLU A 200 26.75 -1.49 17.32
C GLU A 200 26.14 -2.91 17.44
N VAL A 201 25.16 -3.24 16.60
CA VAL A 201 24.52 -4.58 16.60
C VAL A 201 25.41 -5.56 15.80
N PRO A 202 25.86 -6.66 16.42
CA PRO A 202 26.68 -7.65 15.75
C PRO A 202 25.89 -8.40 14.66
N GLU A 203 26.49 -8.55 13.47
CA GLU A 203 25.92 -9.39 12.43
C GLU A 203 26.27 -10.86 12.66
N PHE A 204 25.26 -11.73 12.61
CA PHE A 204 25.44 -13.18 12.67
C PHE A 204 25.08 -13.81 11.31
N SER A 205 26.06 -14.48 10.71
CA SER A 205 25.88 -15.17 9.43
C SER A 205 25.59 -16.66 9.64
N MET A 206 24.56 -17.16 8.98
CA MET A 206 24.24 -18.59 8.91
C MET A 206 24.44 -19.09 7.49
N SER A 207 25.15 -20.21 7.35
CA SER A 207 25.24 -20.91 6.05
C SER A 207 23.96 -21.70 5.82
N ILE A 208 23.33 -21.49 4.69
CA ILE A 208 22.21 -22.32 4.20
C ILE A 208 22.81 -23.38 3.29
N PHE A 209 22.60 -24.67 3.64
CA PHE A 209 23.07 -25.81 2.88
C PHE A 209 21.96 -26.39 2.01
#